data_99900d0660ea455c8814f2bf86ede28d
#
_entry.id   99900d0660ea455c8814f2bf86ede28d
#
_cell.length_a   1.000
_cell.length_b   1.000
_cell.length_c   1.000
_cell.angle_alpha   90.00
_cell.angle_beta   90.00
_cell.angle_gamma   90.00
#
_symmetry.space_group_name_H-M   'P 1'
#
loop_
_entity.id
_entity.type
_entity.pdbx_description
1 polymer ?
#
loop_
_entity_poly.entity_id
_entity_poly.type
_entity_poly.pdbx_seq_one_letter_code
_entity_poly.pdbx_strand_id
1 'polypeptide(L)'
;TKLRTDGRNVDIDGDYTETLARLEADKKAIGVFGLSFYQNNTDKLRVGTMAGVLPSVETIAKGEYPVSRPLYFYVKNAHLDVIPGLQEYVEFFVSDDMAGPNGPLAAYGLVSDPELAKTQEMVKNRTPMGPLK
;
A
#
# COMPACT_ATOMS: atom_id res chain seq x y z
N THR A 1 -13.07 15.36 -6.05
CA THR A 1 -13.08 16.00 -4.73
C THR A 1 -11.64 16.37 -4.38
N LYS A 2 -11.36 17.60 -4.00
CA LYS A 2 -10.02 18.05 -3.56
C LYS A 2 -9.99 18.08 -2.04
N LEU A 3 -8.83 17.77 -1.46
CA LEU A 3 -8.54 18.06 -0.07
C LEU A 3 -8.64 19.58 0.17
N ARG A 4 -9.10 19.94 1.35
CA ARG A 4 -9.12 21.34 1.76
C ARG A 4 -7.70 21.84 1.98
N THR A 5 -7.44 23.08 1.55
CA THR A 5 -6.12 23.72 1.69
C THR A 5 -6.24 25.04 2.48
N ASP A 6 -7.31 25.18 3.25
CA ASP A 6 -7.66 26.42 3.99
C ASP A 6 -7.04 26.47 5.42
N GLY A 7 -5.99 25.70 5.66
CA GLY A 7 -5.27 25.66 6.93
C GLY A 7 -5.93 24.81 8.04
N ARG A 8 -7.04 24.13 7.75
CA ARG A 8 -7.66 23.18 8.70
C ARG A 8 -7.12 21.76 8.57
N ASN A 9 -6.45 21.46 7.47
CA ASN A 9 -5.70 20.23 7.28
C ASN A 9 -4.22 20.51 7.50
N VAL A 10 -3.54 19.57 8.15
CA VAL A 10 -2.10 19.60 8.34
C VAL A 10 -1.53 18.42 7.57
N ASP A 11 -0.63 18.70 6.64
CA ASP A 11 0.20 17.70 5.98
C ASP A 11 1.55 17.67 6.70
N ILE A 12 1.94 16.50 7.18
CA ILE A 12 3.15 16.30 7.99
C ILE A 12 4.17 15.47 7.18
N ASP A 13 4.06 15.54 5.87
CA ASP A 13 5.02 14.92 4.92
C ASP A 13 5.31 13.44 5.22
N GLY A 14 4.29 12.71 5.65
CA GLY A 14 4.37 11.28 5.93
C GLY A 14 4.99 10.90 7.29
N ASP A 15 5.27 11.85 8.17
CA ASP A 15 5.71 11.54 9.54
C ASP A 15 4.53 11.07 10.40
N TYR A 16 4.38 9.76 10.48
CA TYR A 16 3.33 9.13 11.28
C TYR A 16 3.52 9.30 12.78
N THR A 17 4.74 9.47 13.26
CA THR A 17 5.03 9.67 14.68
C THR A 17 4.53 11.03 15.15
N GLU A 18 4.82 12.08 14.37
CA GLU A 18 4.30 13.41 14.64
C GLU A 18 2.77 13.45 14.49
N THR A 19 2.22 12.81 13.46
CA THR A 19 0.77 12.71 13.25
C THR A 19 0.09 12.06 14.45
N LEU A 20 0.65 10.98 15.00
CA LEU A 20 0.14 10.30 16.19
C LEU A 20 0.17 11.23 17.42
N ALA A 21 1.28 11.92 17.65
CA ALA A 21 1.44 12.82 18.80
C ALA A 21 0.38 13.96 18.76
N ARG A 22 0.11 14.51 17.58
CA ARG A 22 -0.93 15.53 17.39
C ARG A 22 -2.33 14.97 17.63
N LEU A 23 -2.58 13.75 17.18
CA LEU A 23 -3.87 13.08 17.39
C LEU A 23 -4.11 12.74 18.86
N GLU A 24 -3.07 12.36 19.61
CA GLU A 24 -3.15 12.13 21.05
C GLU A 24 -3.45 13.43 21.82
N ALA A 25 -2.94 14.56 21.33
CA ALA A 25 -3.16 15.88 21.93
C ALA A 25 -4.57 16.45 21.66
N ASP A 26 -5.23 16.07 20.59
CA ASP A 26 -6.57 16.53 20.23
C ASP A 26 -7.53 15.38 19.97
N LYS A 27 -8.37 15.08 20.94
CA LYS A 27 -9.38 14.00 20.86
C LYS A 27 -10.44 14.20 19.78
N LYS A 28 -10.51 15.38 19.16
CA LYS A 28 -11.44 15.70 18.07
C LYS A 28 -10.78 15.61 16.69
N ALA A 29 -9.47 15.41 16.67
CA ALA A 29 -8.71 15.28 15.42
C ALA A 29 -8.93 13.92 14.75
N ILE A 30 -8.72 13.89 13.44
CA ILE A 30 -8.73 12.69 12.62
C ILE A 30 -7.37 12.62 11.93
N GLY A 31 -6.68 11.48 12.07
CA GLY A 31 -5.44 11.18 11.37
C GLY A 31 -5.65 10.23 10.19
N VAL A 32 -4.79 10.31 9.20
CA VAL A 32 -4.72 9.38 8.06
C VAL A 32 -3.39 8.64 8.13
N PHE A 33 -3.46 7.31 8.20
CA PHE A 33 -2.30 6.44 8.35
C PHE A 33 -2.35 5.29 7.35
N GLY A 34 -1.21 4.69 7.08
CA GLY A 34 -1.17 3.37 6.45
C GLY A 34 -1.73 2.29 7.37
N LEU A 35 -2.28 1.21 6.80
CA LEU A 35 -2.88 0.12 7.57
C LEU A 35 -1.92 -0.47 8.60
N SER A 36 -0.66 -0.70 8.23
CA SER A 36 0.35 -1.28 9.11
C SER A 36 0.61 -0.42 10.35
N PHE A 37 0.67 0.90 10.18
CA PHE A 37 0.87 1.80 11.31
C PHE A 37 -0.31 1.72 12.30
N TYR A 38 -1.54 1.69 11.77
CA TYR A 38 -2.72 1.47 12.60
C TYR A 38 -2.66 0.12 13.33
N GLN A 39 -2.33 -0.97 12.64
CA GLN A 39 -2.26 -2.31 13.24
C GLN A 39 -1.26 -2.42 14.38
N ASN A 40 -0.15 -1.66 14.31
CA ASN A 40 0.87 -1.61 15.35
C ASN A 40 0.56 -0.62 16.50
N ASN A 41 -0.54 0.14 16.41
CA ASN A 41 -0.93 1.16 17.39
C ASN A 41 -2.42 1.08 17.75
N THR A 42 -2.98 -0.11 17.78
CA THR A 42 -4.41 -0.32 18.09
C THR A 42 -4.78 -0.01 19.55
N ASP A 43 -3.78 0.07 20.42
CA ASP A 43 -3.91 0.52 21.80
C ASP A 43 -4.19 2.04 21.90
N LYS A 44 -3.72 2.83 20.94
CA LYS A 44 -3.81 4.29 20.89
C LYS A 44 -4.84 4.79 19.89
N LEU A 45 -5.05 4.05 18.81
CA LEU A 45 -5.86 4.46 17.66
C LEU A 45 -7.16 3.66 17.57
N ARG A 46 -8.22 4.36 17.20
CA ARG A 46 -9.46 3.74 16.72
C ARG A 46 -9.65 4.06 15.26
N VAL A 47 -9.98 3.05 14.47
CA VAL A 47 -10.23 3.24 13.05
C VAL A 47 -11.71 3.49 12.79
N GLY A 48 -11.98 4.42 11.88
CA GLY A 48 -13.31 4.67 11.36
C GLY A 48 -13.63 3.83 10.12
N THR A 49 -14.90 3.55 9.91
CA THR A 49 -15.36 2.92 8.66
C THR A 49 -15.40 3.93 7.52
N MET A 50 -15.14 3.45 6.30
CA MET A 50 -15.40 4.19 5.07
C MET A 50 -16.54 3.50 4.30
N ALA A 51 -17.63 4.23 4.08
CA ALA A 51 -18.87 3.67 3.51
C ALA A 51 -19.39 2.41 4.26
N GLY A 52 -19.18 2.35 5.57
CA GLY A 52 -19.59 1.22 6.40
C GLY A 52 -18.60 0.05 6.45
N VAL A 53 -17.48 0.12 5.69
CA VAL A 53 -16.47 -0.92 5.63
C VAL A 53 -15.28 -0.57 6.53
N LEU A 54 -14.84 -1.51 7.38
CA LEU A 54 -13.62 -1.38 8.16
C LEU A 54 -12.40 -1.76 7.30
N PRO A 55 -11.27 -1.06 7.44
CA PRO A 55 -10.03 -1.49 6.81
C PRO A 55 -9.48 -2.75 7.49
N SER A 56 -9.27 -3.78 6.70
CA SER A 56 -8.59 -5.00 7.10
C SER A 56 -7.84 -5.57 5.89
N VAL A 57 -6.91 -6.48 6.14
CA VAL A 57 -6.22 -7.20 5.06
C VAL A 57 -7.25 -7.85 4.12
N GLU A 58 -8.30 -8.44 4.66
CA GLU A 58 -9.35 -9.12 3.90
C GLU A 58 -10.17 -8.15 3.04
N THR A 59 -10.69 -7.05 3.62
CA THR A 59 -11.52 -6.08 2.88
C THR A 59 -10.72 -5.32 1.84
N ILE A 60 -9.43 -5.12 2.07
CA ILE A 60 -8.52 -4.50 1.09
C ILE A 60 -8.20 -5.48 -0.03
N ALA A 61 -7.84 -6.72 0.26
CA ALA A 61 -7.56 -7.74 -0.74
C ALA A 61 -8.76 -8.01 -1.66
N LYS A 62 -9.97 -7.98 -1.10
CA LYS A 62 -11.21 -8.13 -1.88
C LYS A 62 -11.62 -6.86 -2.65
N GLY A 63 -10.93 -5.74 -2.46
CA GLY A 63 -11.31 -4.45 -3.06
C GLY A 63 -12.59 -3.85 -2.49
N GLU A 64 -13.05 -4.31 -1.34
CA GLU A 64 -14.27 -3.81 -0.67
C GLU A 64 -14.03 -2.49 0.07
N TYR A 65 -12.81 -2.24 0.54
CA TYR A 65 -12.46 -1.00 1.22
C TYR A 65 -12.24 0.13 0.21
N PRO A 66 -13.10 1.16 0.17
CA PRO A 66 -13.22 2.06 -0.99
C PRO A 66 -12.05 3.05 -1.16
N VAL A 67 -11.19 3.18 -0.17
CA VAL A 67 -10.01 4.08 -0.22
C VAL A 67 -8.69 3.32 -0.25
N SER A 68 -8.73 2.01 -0.42
CA SER A 68 -7.53 1.22 -0.75
C SER A 68 -7.02 1.58 -2.14
N ARG A 69 -5.72 1.48 -2.33
CA ARG A 69 -5.09 1.71 -3.63
C ARG A 69 -3.93 0.75 -3.82
N PRO A 70 -3.70 0.26 -5.04
CA PRO A 70 -2.55 -0.58 -5.33
C PRO A 70 -1.25 0.23 -5.25
N LEU A 71 -0.19 -0.45 -4.87
CA LEU A 71 1.18 0.04 -5.02
C LEU A 71 1.76 -0.60 -6.29
N TYR A 72 2.29 0.22 -7.19
CA TYR A 72 2.85 -0.24 -8.44
C TYR A 72 4.37 -0.26 -8.41
N PHE A 73 4.95 -1.31 -8.93
CA PHE A 73 6.37 -1.42 -9.19
C PHE A 73 6.62 -1.24 -10.70
N TYR A 74 7.34 -0.18 -11.06
CA TYR A 74 7.54 0.18 -12.46
C TYR A 74 8.91 -0.30 -12.95
N VAL A 75 8.92 -1.06 -14.03
CA VAL A 75 10.13 -1.57 -14.68
C VAL A 75 10.12 -1.20 -16.16
N LYS A 76 11.23 -0.69 -16.66
CA LYS A 76 11.40 -0.39 -18.06
C LYS A 76 11.89 -1.64 -18.81
N ASN A 77 11.02 -2.28 -19.58
CA ASN A 77 11.34 -3.51 -20.30
C ASN A 77 12.63 -3.43 -21.15
N ALA A 78 12.89 -2.28 -21.78
CA ALA A 78 14.11 -2.06 -22.56
C ALA A 78 15.41 -2.17 -21.76
N HIS A 79 15.34 -2.14 -20.43
CA HIS A 79 16.52 -2.30 -19.56
C HIS A 79 16.78 -3.74 -19.12
N LEU A 80 15.80 -4.64 -19.27
CA LEU A 80 15.90 -6.03 -18.78
C LEU A 80 17.05 -6.81 -19.45
N ASP A 81 17.34 -6.52 -20.72
CA ASP A 81 18.45 -7.16 -21.44
C ASP A 81 19.79 -6.39 -21.36
N VAL A 82 19.78 -5.20 -20.76
CA VAL A 82 20.94 -4.30 -20.70
C VAL A 82 21.57 -4.28 -19.31
N ILE A 83 20.74 -4.38 -18.26
CA ILE A 83 21.20 -4.32 -16.88
C ILE A 83 21.26 -5.74 -16.33
N PRO A 84 22.48 -6.28 -16.05
CA PRO A 84 22.63 -7.62 -15.50
C PRO A 84 21.87 -7.78 -14.17
N GLY A 85 21.13 -8.88 -14.01
CA GLY A 85 20.39 -9.20 -12.81
C GLY A 85 19.05 -8.44 -12.63
N LEU A 86 18.69 -7.54 -13.55
CA LEU A 86 17.44 -6.78 -13.41
C LEU A 86 16.21 -7.67 -13.58
N GLN A 87 16.24 -8.62 -14.51
CA GLN A 87 15.13 -9.57 -14.71
C GLN A 87 14.91 -10.41 -13.45
N GLU A 88 15.98 -10.99 -12.92
CA GLU A 88 15.96 -11.81 -11.72
C GLU A 88 15.49 -11.01 -10.49
N TYR A 89 15.94 -9.77 -10.38
CA TYR A 89 15.49 -8.87 -9.31
C TYR A 89 13.98 -8.61 -9.39
N VAL A 90 13.45 -8.34 -10.57
CA VAL A 90 12.01 -8.09 -10.78
C VAL A 90 11.20 -9.34 -10.48
N GLU A 91 11.64 -10.51 -10.97
CA GLU A 91 10.99 -11.80 -10.68
C GLU A 91 10.98 -12.10 -9.18
N PHE A 92 12.12 -11.89 -8.51
CA PHE A 92 12.21 -12.05 -7.06
C PHE A 92 11.29 -11.09 -6.31
N PHE A 93 11.24 -9.80 -6.73
CA PHE A 93 10.42 -8.80 -6.05
C PHE A 93 8.92 -9.14 -6.07
N VAL A 94 8.44 -9.76 -7.17
CA VAL A 94 7.03 -10.19 -7.27
C VAL A 94 6.82 -11.65 -6.90
N SER A 95 7.84 -12.35 -6.38
CA SER A 95 7.70 -13.75 -5.95
C SER A 95 6.80 -13.88 -4.71
N ASP A 96 6.31 -15.10 -4.47
CA ASP A 96 5.56 -15.39 -3.26
C ASP A 96 6.40 -15.18 -1.98
N ASP A 97 7.72 -15.40 -2.07
CA ASP A 97 8.65 -15.18 -0.97
C ASP A 97 8.77 -13.70 -0.57
N MET A 98 8.55 -12.77 -1.51
CA MET A 98 8.62 -11.33 -1.26
C MET A 98 7.24 -10.68 -1.14
N ALA A 99 6.39 -10.87 -2.14
CA ALA A 99 5.10 -10.19 -2.28
C ALA A 99 3.90 -11.05 -1.85
N GLY A 100 4.14 -12.30 -1.50
CA GLY A 100 3.11 -13.20 -0.98
C GLY A 100 2.58 -12.78 0.40
N PRO A 101 1.49 -13.41 0.86
CA PRO A 101 0.82 -13.01 2.11
C PRO A 101 1.67 -13.21 3.38
N ASN A 102 2.71 -14.04 3.31
CA ASN A 102 3.66 -14.29 4.39
C ASN A 102 5.06 -13.71 4.11
N GLY A 103 5.20 -12.96 3.03
CA GLY A 103 6.47 -12.36 2.63
C GLY A 103 6.81 -11.09 3.43
N PRO A 104 8.06 -10.59 3.28
CA PRO A 104 8.52 -9.38 3.95
C PRO A 104 7.66 -8.15 3.65
N LEU A 105 7.11 -8.01 2.44
CA LEU A 105 6.26 -6.88 2.10
C LEU A 105 4.97 -6.86 2.92
N ALA A 106 4.41 -8.03 3.23
CA ALA A 106 3.26 -8.13 4.14
C ALA A 106 3.64 -7.74 5.58
N ALA A 107 4.85 -8.09 6.04
CA ALA A 107 5.37 -7.67 7.34
C ALA A 107 5.54 -6.15 7.44
N TYR A 108 5.83 -5.47 6.32
CA TYR A 108 5.83 -4.01 6.23
C TYR A 108 4.43 -3.41 6.09
N GLY A 109 3.38 -4.23 6.05
CA GLY A 109 1.98 -3.82 6.04
C GLY A 109 1.39 -3.59 4.66
N LEU A 110 2.01 -4.11 3.62
CA LEU A 110 1.39 -4.22 2.31
C LEU A 110 0.46 -5.43 2.28
N VAL A 111 -0.69 -5.25 1.66
CA VAL A 111 -1.62 -6.37 1.44
C VAL A 111 -1.23 -7.06 0.14
N SER A 112 -0.98 -8.37 0.20
CA SER A 112 -0.64 -9.16 -0.99
C SER A 112 -1.78 -9.09 -2.01
N ASP A 113 -1.42 -8.91 -3.28
CA ASP A 113 -2.38 -8.87 -4.38
C ASP A 113 -2.99 -10.25 -4.59
N PRO A 114 -4.33 -10.41 -4.59
CA PRO A 114 -4.97 -11.68 -4.94
C PRO A 114 -4.63 -12.18 -6.35
N GLU A 115 -4.25 -11.28 -7.27
CA GLU A 115 -3.82 -11.60 -8.63
C GLU A 115 -2.28 -11.68 -8.79
N LEU A 116 -1.54 -11.88 -7.69
CA LEU A 116 -0.07 -11.92 -7.71
C LEU A 116 0.48 -12.93 -8.75
N ALA A 117 -0.11 -14.10 -8.86
CA ALA A 117 0.28 -15.10 -9.85
C ALA A 117 0.19 -14.58 -11.31
N LYS A 118 -0.82 -13.78 -11.61
CA LYS A 118 -0.96 -13.13 -12.92
C LYS A 118 0.14 -12.08 -13.14
N THR A 119 0.48 -11.31 -12.10
CA THR A 119 1.58 -10.34 -12.15
C THR A 119 2.91 -11.04 -12.40
N GLN A 120 3.16 -12.18 -11.74
CA GLN A 120 4.36 -13.02 -11.97
C GLN A 120 4.44 -13.49 -13.42
N GLU A 121 3.33 -13.97 -13.97
CA GLU A 121 3.27 -14.39 -15.37
C GLU A 121 3.52 -13.21 -16.35
N MET A 122 2.96 -12.04 -16.07
CA MET A 122 3.20 -10.83 -16.87
C MET A 122 4.68 -10.43 -16.84
N VAL A 123 5.32 -10.48 -15.68
CA VAL A 123 6.75 -10.19 -15.54
C VAL A 123 7.58 -11.19 -16.35
N LYS A 124 7.33 -12.48 -16.19
CA LYS A 124 8.04 -13.55 -16.92
C LYS A 124 7.91 -13.40 -18.43
N ASN A 125 6.72 -13.05 -18.90
CA ASN A 125 6.42 -12.85 -20.32
C ASN A 125 6.73 -11.43 -20.82
N ARG A 126 7.25 -10.55 -19.94
CA ARG A 126 7.53 -9.12 -20.23
C ARG A 126 6.31 -8.40 -20.83
N THR A 127 5.13 -8.79 -20.40
CA THR A 127 3.88 -8.21 -20.89
C THR A 127 3.72 -6.80 -20.30
N PRO A 128 3.61 -5.74 -21.13
CA PRO A 128 3.41 -4.39 -20.63
C PRO A 128 2.08 -4.29 -19.85
N MET A 129 2.11 -3.54 -18.76
CA MET A 129 0.88 -3.16 -18.10
C MET A 129 0.06 -2.24 -19.03
N GLY A 130 -1.24 -2.51 -19.14
CA GLY A 130 -2.15 -1.63 -19.85
C GLY A 130 -2.29 -0.26 -19.16
N PRO A 131 -3.06 0.67 -19.76
CA PRO A 131 -3.29 1.97 -19.13
C PRO A 131 -3.93 1.79 -17.74
N LEU A 132 -3.43 2.56 -16.78
CA LEU A 132 -4.01 2.61 -15.43
C LEU A 132 -5.46 3.13 -15.52
N LYS A 133 -6.37 2.42 -14.91
CA LYS A 133 -7.79 2.79 -14.85
C LYS A 133 -8.06 3.79 -13.71
#